data_e3caee3e61e198c21301f70366d4bdf7
#
_entry.id   e3caee3e61e198c21301f70366d4bdf7
#
_cell.length_a   1.000
_cell.length_b   1.000
_cell.length_c   1.000
_cell.angle_alpha   90.00
_cell.angle_beta   90.00
_cell.angle_gamma   90.00
#
_symmetry.space_group_name_H-M   'P 1'
#
loop_
_entity.id
_entity.type
_entity.pdbx_description
1 polymer ?
#
loop_
_entity_poly.entity_id
_entity_poly.type
_entity_poly.pdbx_seq_one_letter_code
_entity_poly.pdbx_strand_id
1 'polypeptide(L)'
;MDYDRVQDFLEAHGMEPERVDPKREAALMLEDMQLGLAGEKSDMPMIPTYLSNDAQLPLGRSVAVIDAGGTNFRSALVCFEEDGCRVSELNKCRMAGVGEPCTWEEFISFVADRIEPLMDRAESIGFCFSYSADITPD
;
A
#
# COMPACT_ATOMS: atom_id res chain seq x y z
N MET A 1 -23.17 20.00 6.66
CA MET A 1 -23.13 18.67 7.33
C MET A 1 -23.68 18.92 8.71
N ASP A 2 -24.68 18.17 9.14
CA ASP A 2 -25.37 18.38 10.42
C ASP A 2 -24.53 17.69 11.52
N TYR A 3 -23.66 18.46 12.17
CA TYR A 3 -22.74 17.97 13.19
C TYR A 3 -23.49 17.38 14.40
N ASP A 4 -24.64 17.92 14.76
CA ASP A 4 -25.43 17.43 15.90
C ASP A 4 -25.92 16.01 15.67
N ARG A 5 -26.38 15.69 14.46
CA ARG A 5 -26.81 14.33 14.10
C ARG A 5 -25.67 13.31 14.09
N VAL A 6 -24.45 13.74 13.72
CA VAL A 6 -23.28 12.86 13.78
C VAL A 6 -22.90 12.60 15.24
N GLN A 7 -22.91 13.62 16.06
CA GLN A 7 -22.63 13.50 17.49
C GLN A 7 -23.63 12.58 18.19
N ASP A 8 -24.93 12.80 17.95
CA ASP A 8 -26.02 11.95 18.49
C ASP A 8 -25.84 10.48 18.08
N PHE A 9 -25.40 10.22 16.83
CA PHE A 9 -25.14 8.88 16.34
C PHE A 9 -23.94 8.24 17.06
N LEU A 10 -22.83 8.97 17.22
CA LEU A 10 -21.65 8.47 17.91
C LEU A 10 -21.97 8.12 19.37
N GLU A 11 -22.67 8.99 20.07
CA GLU A 11 -23.11 8.78 21.47
C GLU A 11 -24.05 7.58 21.61
N ALA A 12 -25.03 7.46 20.71
CA ALA A 12 -25.98 6.35 20.73
C ALA A 12 -25.33 4.98 20.49
N HIS A 13 -24.19 4.97 19.81
CA HIS A 13 -23.45 3.73 19.47
C HIS A 13 -22.14 3.55 20.26
N GLY A 14 -21.85 4.41 21.23
CA GLY A 14 -20.64 4.33 22.06
C GLY A 14 -19.34 4.50 21.26
N MET A 15 -19.40 5.30 20.19
CA MET A 15 -18.31 5.52 19.24
C MET A 15 -17.61 6.89 19.48
N GLU A 16 -17.84 7.51 20.63
CA GLU A 16 -17.18 8.77 20.96
C GLU A 16 -15.66 8.55 21.11
N PRO A 17 -14.83 9.44 20.55
CA PRO A 17 -13.36 9.34 20.62
C PRO A 17 -12.83 9.23 22.06
N GLU A 18 -13.52 9.86 23.03
CA GLU A 18 -13.16 9.87 24.45
C GLU A 18 -13.28 8.50 25.12
N ARG A 19 -14.06 7.58 24.53
CA ARG A 19 -14.22 6.20 25.02
C ARG A 19 -13.14 5.25 24.54
N VAL A 20 -12.36 5.67 23.54
CA VAL A 20 -11.27 4.85 23.01
C VAL A 20 -10.03 5.01 23.89
N ASP A 21 -9.57 3.94 24.49
CA ASP A 21 -8.26 3.87 25.13
C ASP A 21 -7.20 3.41 24.11
N PRO A 22 -6.38 4.32 23.57
CA PRO A 22 -5.42 3.97 22.53
C PRO A 22 -4.38 2.93 22.96
N LYS A 23 -4.05 2.87 24.25
CA LYS A 23 -3.09 1.90 24.80
C LYS A 23 -3.69 0.50 24.83
N ARG A 24 -4.96 0.42 25.23
CA ARG A 24 -5.70 -0.85 25.22
C ARG A 24 -5.87 -1.37 23.79
N GLU A 25 -6.30 -0.49 22.88
CA GLU A 25 -6.49 -0.88 21.48
C GLU A 25 -5.18 -1.32 20.82
N ALA A 26 -4.07 -0.61 21.07
CA ALA A 26 -2.75 -1.02 20.59
C ALA A 26 -2.31 -2.37 21.18
N ALA A 27 -2.61 -2.65 22.45
CA ALA A 27 -2.30 -3.94 23.07
C ALA A 27 -3.10 -5.08 22.42
N LEU A 28 -4.39 -4.88 22.16
CA LEU A 28 -5.24 -5.87 21.48
C LEU A 28 -4.76 -6.13 20.03
N MET A 29 -4.38 -5.08 19.30
CA MET A 29 -3.81 -5.23 17.97
C MET A 29 -2.52 -6.05 17.99
N LEU A 30 -1.61 -5.77 18.93
CA LEU A 30 -0.36 -6.52 19.07
C LEU A 30 -0.60 -7.99 19.44
N GLU A 31 -1.58 -8.28 20.27
CA GLU A 31 -1.98 -9.64 20.62
C GLU A 31 -2.50 -10.38 19.36
N ASP A 32 -3.37 -9.75 18.59
CA ASP A 32 -3.91 -10.33 17.37
C ASP A 32 -2.81 -10.56 16.31
N MET A 33 -1.87 -9.63 16.17
CA MET A 33 -0.68 -9.80 15.33
C MET A 33 0.18 -10.98 15.76
N GLN A 34 0.34 -11.22 17.08
CA GLN A 34 1.08 -12.37 17.59
C GLN A 34 0.39 -13.70 17.26
N LEU A 35 -0.93 -13.75 17.35
CA LEU A 35 -1.72 -14.90 16.92
C LEU A 35 -1.51 -15.18 15.42
N GLY A 36 -1.56 -14.16 14.59
CA GLY A 36 -1.29 -14.29 13.16
C GLY A 36 0.11 -14.81 12.84
N LEU A 37 1.14 -14.30 13.53
CA LEU A 37 2.51 -14.82 13.41
C LEU A 37 2.66 -16.27 13.85
N ALA A 38 1.87 -16.72 14.83
CA ALA A 38 1.83 -18.10 15.29
C ALA A 38 1.05 -19.03 14.33
N GLY A 39 0.40 -18.49 13.30
CA GLY A 39 -0.47 -19.26 12.41
C GLY A 39 -1.81 -19.63 13.03
N GLU A 40 -2.19 -18.97 14.11
CA GLU A 40 -3.48 -19.14 14.78
C GLU A 40 -4.57 -18.28 14.12
N LYS A 41 -5.82 -18.50 14.50
CA LYS A 41 -6.93 -17.70 13.98
C LYS A 41 -6.79 -16.25 14.45
N SER A 42 -6.61 -15.34 13.50
CA SER A 42 -6.42 -13.90 13.71
C SER A 42 -7.09 -13.10 12.59
N ASP A 43 -7.52 -11.89 12.89
CA ASP A 43 -7.95 -10.92 11.88
C ASP A 43 -6.75 -10.25 11.20
N MET A 44 -5.54 -10.40 11.77
CA MET A 44 -4.25 -9.95 11.22
C MET A 44 -3.36 -11.16 10.88
N PRO A 45 -3.47 -11.76 9.69
CA PRO A 45 -2.76 -13.00 9.33
C PRO A 45 -1.24 -12.84 9.24
N MET A 46 -0.70 -11.62 9.29
CA MET A 46 0.74 -11.32 9.28
C MET A 46 1.48 -12.00 8.12
N ILE A 47 0.96 -11.80 6.91
CA ILE A 47 1.50 -12.41 5.68
C ILE A 47 2.96 -12.00 5.48
N PRO A 48 3.90 -12.94 5.29
CA PRO A 48 5.30 -12.63 5.03
C PRO A 48 5.45 -11.89 3.70
N THR A 49 6.31 -10.90 3.66
CA THR A 49 6.62 -10.14 2.44
C THR A 49 8.03 -10.38 1.93
N TYR A 50 8.90 -10.99 2.72
CA TYR A 50 10.30 -11.28 2.43
C TYR A 50 11.13 -10.06 1.99
N LEU A 51 10.67 -8.86 2.37
CA LEU A 51 11.41 -7.62 2.12
C LEU A 51 12.49 -7.43 3.19
N SER A 52 13.70 -7.06 2.75
CA SER A 52 14.77 -6.69 3.69
C SER A 52 14.43 -5.33 4.32
N ASN A 53 14.64 -5.23 5.64
CA ASN A 53 14.51 -3.98 6.40
C ASN A 53 15.84 -3.21 6.50
N ASP A 54 16.94 -3.76 5.98
CA ASP A 54 18.29 -3.17 5.98
C ASP A 54 18.59 -2.41 4.68
N ALA A 55 17.62 -2.33 3.76
CA ALA A 55 17.81 -1.64 2.50
C ALA A 55 18.10 -0.16 2.73
N GLN A 56 19.22 0.30 2.15
CA GLN A 56 19.56 1.71 2.15
C GLN A 56 18.81 2.44 1.04
N LEU A 57 18.42 3.70 1.32
CA LEU A 57 17.83 4.53 0.29
C LEU A 57 18.82 4.75 -0.86
N PRO A 58 18.40 4.60 -2.12
CA PRO A 58 19.25 4.80 -3.29
C PRO A 58 19.41 6.30 -3.58
N LEU A 59 20.17 7.00 -2.72
CA LEU A 59 20.41 8.45 -2.84
C LEU A 59 21.04 8.80 -4.19
N GLY A 60 20.53 9.86 -4.81
CA GLY A 60 20.96 10.35 -6.13
C GLY A 60 20.52 9.49 -7.31
N ARG A 61 19.79 8.41 -7.07
CA ARG A 61 19.29 7.50 -8.10
C ARG A 61 17.82 7.68 -8.36
N SER A 62 17.44 7.44 -9.58
CA SER A 62 16.02 7.48 -9.99
C SER A 62 15.42 6.08 -10.02
N VAL A 63 14.25 5.96 -9.44
CA VAL A 63 13.47 4.70 -9.33
C VAL A 63 12.13 4.90 -10.03
N ALA A 64 11.73 3.98 -10.90
CA ALA A 64 10.36 3.90 -11.39
C ALA A 64 9.50 3.29 -10.29
N VAL A 65 8.59 4.07 -9.74
CA VAL A 65 7.71 3.62 -8.64
C VAL A 65 6.31 3.34 -9.17
N ILE A 66 5.76 2.21 -8.75
CA ILE A 66 4.42 1.76 -9.09
C ILE A 66 3.61 1.59 -7.81
N ASP A 67 2.41 2.15 -7.79
CA ASP A 67 1.37 1.91 -6.79
C ASP A 67 0.17 1.27 -7.50
N ALA A 68 0.08 -0.05 -7.41
CA ALA A 68 -0.98 -0.87 -7.98
C ALA A 68 -2.08 -1.10 -6.93
N GLY A 69 -2.97 -0.11 -6.78
CA GLY A 69 -4.09 -0.18 -5.84
C GLY A 69 -5.34 -0.84 -6.42
N GLY A 70 -6.32 -1.13 -5.59
CA GLY A 70 -7.56 -1.81 -5.98
C GLY A 70 -8.41 -1.09 -7.04
N THR A 71 -8.29 0.23 -7.16
CA THR A 71 -9.08 1.04 -8.11
C THR A 71 -8.20 1.89 -9.01
N ASN A 72 -7.07 2.34 -8.51
CA ASN A 72 -6.17 3.26 -9.19
C ASN A 72 -4.79 2.63 -9.34
N PHE A 73 -4.21 2.85 -10.49
CA PHE A 73 -2.81 2.63 -10.78
C PHE A 73 -2.08 3.96 -10.82
N ARG A 74 -0.92 4.04 -10.20
CA ARG A 74 -0.03 5.20 -10.29
C ARG A 74 1.37 4.73 -10.66
N SER A 75 2.04 5.51 -11.50
CA SER A 75 3.46 5.36 -11.77
C SER A 75 4.14 6.72 -11.71
N ALA A 76 5.39 6.75 -11.27
CA ALA A 76 6.18 7.97 -11.21
C ALA A 76 7.67 7.66 -11.29
N LEU A 77 8.46 8.64 -11.69
CA LEU A 77 9.91 8.61 -11.49
C LEU A 77 10.23 9.34 -10.18
N VAL A 78 10.88 8.65 -9.25
CA VAL A 78 11.25 9.17 -7.93
C VAL A 78 12.76 9.18 -7.80
N CYS A 79 13.33 10.34 -7.46
CA CYS A 79 14.74 10.46 -7.10
C CYS A 79 14.84 10.76 -5.60
N PHE A 80 15.57 9.94 -4.86
CA PHE A 80 15.84 10.12 -3.43
C PHE A 80 17.01 11.08 -3.24
N GLU A 81 16.81 12.10 -2.43
CA GLU A 81 17.76 13.16 -2.11
C GLU A 81 18.00 13.17 -0.59
N GLU A 82 19.05 13.85 -0.11
CA GLU A 82 19.39 13.84 1.33
C GLU A 82 18.28 14.45 2.22
N ASP A 83 17.53 15.40 1.68
CA ASP A 83 16.48 16.13 2.38
C ASP A 83 15.04 15.66 2.02
N GLY A 84 14.93 14.58 1.23
CA GLY A 84 13.64 14.05 0.85
C GLY A 84 13.62 13.28 -0.47
N CYS A 85 12.53 13.40 -1.21
CA CYS A 85 12.43 12.81 -2.54
C CYS A 85 11.79 13.77 -3.53
N ARG A 86 12.26 13.73 -4.77
CA ARG A 86 11.68 14.46 -5.89
C ARG A 86 10.89 13.52 -6.76
N VAL A 87 9.59 13.77 -6.87
CA VAL A 87 8.67 13.02 -7.71
C VAL A 87 8.47 13.75 -9.03
N SER A 88 8.62 13.06 -10.13
CA SER A 88 8.35 13.57 -11.49
C SER A 88 7.59 12.52 -12.30
N GLU A 89 7.00 12.97 -13.40
CA GLU A 89 6.25 12.12 -14.34
C GLU A 89 5.17 11.25 -13.70
N LEU A 90 4.51 11.82 -12.70
CA LEU A 90 3.40 11.15 -12.04
C LEU A 90 2.26 10.92 -13.04
N ASN A 91 1.96 9.67 -13.28
CA ASN A 91 0.79 9.22 -14.03
C ASN A 91 -0.20 8.54 -13.07
N LYS A 92 -1.49 8.77 -13.30
CA LYS A 92 -2.58 8.12 -12.59
C LYS A 92 -3.66 7.71 -13.57
N CYS A 93 -4.05 6.45 -13.52
CA CYS A 93 -5.17 5.94 -14.30
C CYS A 93 -5.98 4.92 -13.50
N ARG A 94 -7.06 4.45 -14.08
CA ARG A 94 -7.85 3.37 -13.51
C ARG A 94 -7.06 2.06 -13.61
N MET A 95 -7.12 1.24 -12.57
CA MET A 95 -6.46 -0.07 -12.55
C MET A 95 -7.10 -1.00 -13.57
N ALA A 96 -6.29 -1.86 -14.20
CA ALA A 96 -6.77 -2.97 -15.01
C ALA A 96 -7.65 -3.91 -14.17
N GLY A 97 -8.65 -4.49 -14.78
CA GLY A 97 -9.59 -5.39 -14.10
C GLY A 97 -10.70 -4.69 -13.30
N VAL A 98 -10.70 -3.35 -13.20
CA VAL A 98 -11.75 -2.61 -12.52
C VAL A 98 -12.98 -2.46 -13.42
N GLY A 99 -14.04 -3.19 -13.08
CA GLY A 99 -15.31 -3.22 -13.82
C GLY A 99 -15.41 -4.39 -14.78
N GLU A 100 -14.34 -4.76 -15.46
CA GLU A 100 -14.27 -5.96 -16.30
C GLU A 100 -13.02 -6.76 -15.91
N PRO A 101 -13.14 -8.08 -15.67
CA PRO A 101 -11.97 -8.92 -15.38
C PRO A 101 -10.94 -8.84 -16.50
N CYS A 102 -9.66 -8.85 -16.15
CA CYS A 102 -8.56 -8.97 -17.11
C CYS A 102 -7.75 -10.24 -16.84
N THR A 103 -7.08 -10.75 -17.88
CA THR A 103 -6.13 -11.86 -17.74
C THR A 103 -4.82 -11.38 -17.11
N TRP A 104 -3.98 -12.34 -16.72
CA TRP A 104 -2.64 -12.02 -16.21
C TRP A 104 -1.78 -11.32 -17.28
N GLU A 105 -1.84 -11.79 -18.51
CA GLU A 105 -1.11 -11.22 -19.64
C GLU A 105 -1.54 -9.77 -19.91
N GLU A 106 -2.83 -9.50 -19.86
CA GLU A 106 -3.39 -8.16 -20.02
C GLU A 106 -2.95 -7.24 -18.88
N PHE A 107 -2.93 -7.76 -17.63
CA PHE A 107 -2.44 -7.01 -16.48
C PHE A 107 -0.96 -6.66 -16.61
N ILE A 108 -0.11 -7.61 -16.98
CA ILE A 108 1.33 -7.38 -17.16
C ILE A 108 1.58 -6.38 -18.30
N SER A 109 0.88 -6.53 -19.44
CA SER A 109 0.97 -5.57 -20.54
C SER A 109 0.55 -4.17 -20.12
N PHE A 110 -0.54 -4.06 -19.37
CA PHE A 110 -1.03 -2.80 -18.82
C PHE A 110 0.01 -2.11 -17.92
N VAL A 111 0.71 -2.86 -17.06
CA VAL A 111 1.78 -2.33 -16.21
C VAL A 111 2.98 -1.90 -17.05
N ALA A 112 3.43 -2.78 -17.96
CA ALA A 112 4.59 -2.53 -18.82
C ALA A 112 4.44 -1.25 -19.64
N ASP A 113 3.32 -1.06 -20.33
CA ASP A 113 3.03 0.13 -21.14
C ASP A 113 3.13 1.45 -20.36
N ARG A 114 2.91 1.40 -19.03
CA ARG A 114 2.88 2.59 -18.17
C ARG A 114 4.19 2.91 -17.51
N ILE A 115 5.09 1.94 -17.43
CA ILE A 115 6.43 2.15 -16.89
C ILE A 115 7.49 2.28 -17.97
N GLU A 116 7.26 1.73 -19.17
CA GLU A 116 8.20 1.80 -20.29
C GLU A 116 8.77 3.21 -20.52
N PRO A 117 7.96 4.30 -20.51
CA PRO A 117 8.48 5.66 -20.70
C PRO A 117 9.44 6.13 -19.60
N LEU A 118 9.47 5.47 -18.45
CA LEU A 118 10.31 5.82 -17.30
C LEU A 118 11.63 5.03 -17.31
N MET A 119 11.69 3.90 -18.01
CA MET A 119 12.77 2.92 -17.87
C MET A 119 14.13 3.43 -18.34
N ASP A 120 14.18 4.33 -19.33
CA ASP A 120 15.45 4.91 -19.80
C ASP A 120 16.14 5.77 -18.74
N ARG A 121 15.42 6.17 -17.67
CA ARG A 121 15.89 7.05 -16.61
C ARG A 121 15.82 6.41 -15.23
N ALA A 122 15.23 5.26 -15.11
CA ALA A 122 15.13 4.52 -13.86
C ALA A 122 16.23 3.46 -13.77
N GLU A 123 16.91 3.38 -12.64
CA GLU A 123 17.92 2.36 -12.36
C GLU A 123 17.33 1.12 -11.71
N SER A 124 16.12 1.24 -11.19
CA SER A 124 15.37 0.15 -10.54
C SER A 124 13.88 0.44 -10.53
N ILE A 125 13.09 -0.57 -10.15
CA ILE A 125 11.63 -0.49 -10.02
C ILE A 125 11.25 -0.75 -8.57
N GLY A 126 10.42 0.13 -8.00
CA GLY A 126 9.72 -0.09 -6.73
C GLY A 126 8.26 -0.39 -7.00
N PHE A 127 7.80 -1.57 -6.63
CA PHE A 127 6.43 -2.03 -6.90
C PHE A 127 5.66 -2.24 -5.61
N CYS A 128 4.63 -1.43 -5.38
CA CYS A 128 3.66 -1.61 -4.31
C CYS A 128 2.40 -2.25 -4.88
N PHE A 129 2.01 -3.38 -4.31
CA PHE A 129 0.84 -4.15 -4.73
C PHE A 129 -0.14 -4.28 -3.57
N SER A 130 -1.27 -3.59 -3.66
CA SER A 130 -2.24 -3.48 -2.56
C SER A 130 -3.32 -4.57 -2.61
N TYR A 131 -2.92 -5.79 -2.90
CA TYR A 131 -3.78 -6.97 -2.87
C TYR A 131 -3.18 -8.04 -1.96
N SER A 132 -4.02 -8.87 -1.39
CA SER A 132 -3.54 -10.09 -0.74
C SER A 132 -2.91 -11.01 -1.77
N ALA A 133 -1.72 -11.49 -1.49
CA ALA A 133 -0.98 -12.41 -2.35
C ALA A 133 -0.24 -13.43 -1.51
N ASP A 134 -0.10 -14.63 -2.05
CA ASP A 134 0.85 -15.59 -1.52
C ASP A 134 2.24 -15.23 -2.06
N ILE A 135 3.13 -14.87 -1.13
CA ILE A 135 4.47 -14.38 -1.48
C ILE A 135 5.47 -15.47 -1.13
N THR A 136 6.33 -15.81 -2.08
CA THR A 136 7.44 -16.75 -1.91
C THR A 136 8.77 -16.00 -1.74
N PRO A 137 9.79 -16.63 -1.13
CA PRO A 137 11.11 -16.00 -0.92
C PRO A 137 11.88 -15.71 -2.21
N ASP A 138 11.53 -16.34 -3.31
CA ASP A 138 12.19 -16.36 -4.62
C ASP A 138 11.27 -15.99 -5.79
#